data_6ebf452d735984ddb6d3ab511c28eed8
#
_entry.id   6ebf452d735984ddb6d3ab511c28eed8
#
_cell.length_a   1.000
_cell.length_b   1.000
_cell.length_c   1.000
_cell.angle_alpha   90.00
_cell.angle_beta   90.00
_cell.angle_gamma   90.00
#
_symmetry.space_group_name_H-M   'P 1'
#
loop_
_entity.id
_entity.type
_entity.pdbx_description
1 polymer ?
#
loop_
_entity_poly.entity_id
_entity_poly.type
_entity_poly.pdbx_seq_one_letter_code
_entity_poly.pdbx_strand_id
1 'polypeptide(L)'
;MNWGSRRGKRFRLAVGSFVEECANYVQVVTLDEEQRQFVADPRLRFKHKFPPTKIMFSPEREGPSEDLLATSTDCLRLWSVGEEGIDLKATLSNNRSSEFCAPLTSFDWNEADPRRIGTASIDTTCTIWDLEKQTVDTQLIAHDKEVYDIAWGGVGVFASVSADGSVRVFDLRDKEHSTIIYEAPQPETSLVRLGWNKQDPRYMATVLMDSSRVVVLDIRFPTLPVAELQRHQACVNALAWAPHSACHICTAGDDSQALIWDLSSMNQPLDGGMDPILAYNAGSEVCQLQWSSTQPDWVAIVFANKLQILRV
;
A
#
# COMPACT_ATOMS: atom_id res chain seq x y z
N MET A 1 -1.11 -7.93 2.83
CA MET A 1 -2.07 -7.88 3.97
C MET A 1 -2.83 -6.56 3.93
N ASN A 2 -4.12 -6.56 4.34
CA ASN A 2 -4.91 -5.32 4.46
C ASN A 2 -6.06 -5.48 5.46
N TRP A 3 -6.39 -4.40 6.17
CA TRP A 3 -7.53 -4.34 7.09
C TRP A 3 -8.85 -4.21 6.36
N GLY A 4 -9.89 -4.84 6.90
CA GLY A 4 -11.27 -4.57 6.47
C GLY A 4 -11.70 -3.15 6.86
N SER A 5 -12.40 -2.47 5.95
CA SER A 5 -12.82 -1.07 6.11
C SER A 5 -14.18 -0.90 6.80
N ARG A 6 -14.98 -1.96 6.92
CA ARG A 6 -16.34 -1.89 7.45
C ARG A 6 -16.40 -1.74 8.95
N ARG A 7 -17.18 -0.78 9.43
CA ARG A 7 -17.39 -0.50 10.87
C ARG A 7 -17.98 -1.66 11.66
N GLY A 8 -18.83 -2.46 11.06
CA GLY A 8 -19.49 -3.60 11.72
C GLY A 8 -18.63 -4.87 11.83
N LYS A 9 -17.47 -4.94 11.14
CA LYS A 9 -16.60 -6.13 11.09
C LYS A 9 -15.21 -5.78 11.63
N ARG A 10 -15.13 -5.60 12.94
CA ARG A 10 -13.89 -5.26 13.64
C ARG A 10 -12.81 -6.35 13.47
N PHE A 11 -11.56 -5.95 13.47
CA PHE A 11 -10.39 -6.83 13.46
C PHE A 11 -10.41 -7.89 12.34
N ARG A 12 -10.93 -7.52 11.18
CA ARG A 12 -10.95 -8.36 9.99
C ARG A 12 -9.78 -7.97 9.10
N LEU A 13 -9.00 -8.96 8.66
CA LEU A 13 -7.86 -8.76 7.76
C LEU A 13 -7.90 -9.76 6.61
N ALA A 14 -7.41 -9.34 5.45
CA ALA A 14 -7.05 -10.23 4.34
C ALA A 14 -5.53 -10.41 4.30
N VAL A 15 -5.07 -11.65 4.25
CA VAL A 15 -3.66 -12.02 4.15
C VAL A 15 -3.43 -12.92 2.95
N GLY A 16 -2.37 -12.65 2.18
CA GLY A 16 -1.96 -13.47 1.05
C GLY A 16 -0.75 -14.31 1.39
N SER A 17 -0.67 -15.50 0.83
CA SER A 17 0.57 -16.28 0.84
C SER A 17 1.56 -15.71 -0.16
N PHE A 18 2.84 -15.95 0.07
CA PHE A 18 3.92 -15.63 -0.84
C PHE A 18 4.77 -16.88 -1.01
N VAL A 19 4.41 -17.70 -2.00
CA VAL A 19 5.10 -18.92 -2.35
C VAL A 19 5.48 -18.85 -3.82
N GLU A 20 6.70 -19.16 -4.18
CA GLU A 20 7.18 -19.09 -5.58
C GLU A 20 6.43 -20.06 -6.51
N GLU A 21 5.83 -21.10 -5.95
CA GLU A 21 5.01 -22.06 -6.69
C GLU A 21 3.63 -21.51 -7.05
N CYS A 22 2.98 -22.12 -8.05
CA CYS A 22 1.65 -21.72 -8.55
C CYS A 22 0.48 -22.09 -7.61
N ALA A 23 0.69 -22.13 -6.31
CA ALA A 23 -0.30 -22.56 -5.32
C ALA A 23 -0.48 -21.52 -4.20
N ASN A 24 -0.73 -20.28 -4.58
CA ASN A 24 -0.98 -19.19 -3.63
C ASN A 24 -2.44 -19.09 -3.25
N TYR A 25 -2.70 -18.39 -2.16
CA TYR A 25 -4.05 -18.14 -1.68
C TYR A 25 -4.14 -16.82 -0.92
N VAL A 26 -5.34 -16.31 -0.85
CA VAL A 26 -5.72 -15.22 0.05
C VAL A 26 -6.73 -15.77 1.05
N GLN A 27 -6.52 -15.45 2.32
CA GLN A 27 -7.36 -15.83 3.44
C GLN A 27 -7.86 -14.60 4.16
N VAL A 28 -9.15 -14.51 4.39
CA VAL A 28 -9.71 -13.51 5.30
C VAL A 28 -9.76 -14.12 6.71
N VAL A 29 -9.22 -13.39 7.67
CA VAL A 29 -9.17 -13.77 9.08
C VAL A 29 -9.86 -12.71 9.93
N THR A 30 -10.41 -13.12 11.06
CA THR A 30 -11.04 -12.24 12.04
C THR A 30 -10.49 -12.56 13.42
N LEU A 31 -10.22 -11.54 14.23
CA LEU A 31 -9.80 -11.74 15.60
C LEU A 31 -10.99 -12.19 16.44
N ASP A 32 -10.84 -13.31 17.14
CA ASP A 32 -11.66 -13.65 18.29
C ASP A 32 -11.12 -12.88 19.52
N GLU A 33 -11.86 -11.88 19.94
CA GLU A 33 -11.44 -10.99 21.04
C GLU A 33 -11.41 -11.71 22.39
N GLU A 34 -12.22 -12.77 22.58
CA GLU A 34 -12.26 -13.56 23.80
C GLU A 34 -11.02 -14.48 23.91
N GLN A 35 -10.71 -15.16 22.83
CA GLN A 35 -9.55 -16.06 22.75
C GLN A 35 -8.24 -15.33 22.42
N ARG A 36 -8.31 -14.07 22.00
CA ARG A 36 -7.18 -13.26 21.52
C ARG A 36 -6.39 -13.94 20.41
N GLN A 37 -7.09 -14.63 19.52
CA GLN A 37 -6.50 -15.35 18.39
C GLN A 37 -7.23 -15.05 17.10
N PHE A 38 -6.51 -15.06 15.99
CA PHE A 38 -7.11 -14.97 14.69
C PHE A 38 -7.75 -16.29 14.28
N VAL A 39 -9.00 -16.22 13.90
CA VAL A 39 -9.77 -17.35 13.36
C VAL A 39 -9.79 -17.24 11.84
N ALA A 40 -9.43 -18.32 11.17
CA ALA A 40 -9.48 -18.46 9.71
C ALA A 40 -10.64 -19.38 9.33
N ASP A 41 -11.70 -18.82 8.76
CA ASP A 41 -12.79 -19.61 8.18
C ASP A 41 -12.33 -20.15 6.80
N PRO A 42 -12.34 -21.48 6.59
CA PRO A 42 -11.97 -22.07 5.30
C PRO A 42 -12.83 -21.59 4.12
N ARG A 43 -14.08 -21.15 4.36
CA ARG A 43 -14.97 -20.60 3.34
C ARG A 43 -14.48 -19.23 2.84
N LEU A 44 -13.72 -18.51 3.68
CA LEU A 44 -13.16 -17.21 3.38
C LEU A 44 -11.71 -17.31 2.87
N ARG A 45 -11.45 -18.35 2.08
CA ARG A 45 -10.16 -18.62 1.43
C ARG A 45 -10.36 -18.89 -0.05
N PHE A 46 -9.56 -18.23 -0.89
CA PHE A 46 -9.58 -18.46 -2.32
C PHE A 46 -8.17 -18.60 -2.89
N LYS A 47 -8.08 -19.36 -3.99
CA LYS A 47 -6.82 -19.65 -4.65
C LYS A 47 -6.38 -18.49 -5.54
N HIS A 48 -5.09 -18.27 -5.56
CA HIS A 48 -4.39 -17.36 -6.46
C HIS A 48 -3.31 -18.12 -7.23
N LYS A 49 -3.21 -17.90 -8.54
CA LYS A 49 -2.20 -18.58 -9.35
C LYS A 49 -0.79 -18.13 -8.97
N PHE A 50 -0.61 -16.84 -8.76
CA PHE A 50 0.66 -16.23 -8.37
C PHE A 50 0.53 -15.55 -6.99
N PRO A 51 1.63 -15.26 -6.30
CA PRO A 51 1.58 -14.44 -5.09
C PRO A 51 0.91 -13.09 -5.37
N PRO A 52 -0.06 -12.66 -4.56
CA PRO A 52 -0.63 -11.33 -4.71
C PRO A 52 0.42 -10.28 -4.34
N THR A 53 0.68 -9.34 -5.27
CA THR A 53 1.60 -8.22 -5.03
C THR A 53 1.00 -7.21 -4.06
N LYS A 54 -0.31 -7.00 -4.12
CA LYS A 54 -1.06 -6.19 -3.15
C LYS A 54 -2.48 -6.73 -2.95
N ILE A 55 -3.03 -6.47 -1.77
CA ILE A 55 -4.39 -6.83 -1.37
C ILE A 55 -4.99 -5.62 -0.68
N MET A 56 -6.20 -5.19 -1.08
CA MET A 56 -6.92 -4.10 -0.41
C MET A 56 -8.41 -4.38 -0.38
N PHE A 57 -9.04 -4.13 0.78
CA PHE A 57 -10.49 -3.97 0.83
C PHE A 57 -10.92 -2.64 0.23
N SER A 58 -12.14 -2.59 -0.30
CA SER A 58 -12.75 -1.33 -0.69
C SER A 58 -12.74 -0.36 0.48
N PRO A 59 -12.42 0.93 0.25
CA PRO A 59 -12.45 1.94 1.31
C PRO A 59 -13.86 2.30 1.78
N GLU A 60 -14.90 1.81 1.13
CA GLU A 60 -16.29 2.05 1.52
C GLU A 60 -16.60 1.44 2.88
N ARG A 61 -17.00 2.31 3.82
CA ARG A 61 -17.29 1.91 5.21
C ARG A 61 -18.73 1.48 5.43
N GLU A 62 -19.62 1.85 4.52
CA GLU A 62 -21.06 1.58 4.54
C GLU A 62 -21.48 1.10 3.14
N GLY A 63 -22.45 0.20 3.05
CA GLY A 63 -22.85 -0.34 1.75
C GLY A 63 -23.55 -1.69 1.86
N PRO A 64 -23.75 -2.43 0.76
CA PRO A 64 -24.40 -3.74 0.74
C PRO A 64 -23.71 -4.73 1.68
N SER A 65 -24.36 -5.85 1.95
CA SER A 65 -23.89 -6.86 2.92
C SER A 65 -22.53 -7.48 2.61
N GLU A 66 -22.07 -7.39 1.34
CA GLU A 66 -20.82 -7.96 0.86
C GLU A 66 -19.69 -6.93 0.81
N ASP A 67 -18.50 -7.31 1.26
CA ASP A 67 -17.31 -6.49 1.13
C ASP A 67 -16.64 -6.73 -0.22
N LEU A 68 -16.11 -5.69 -0.84
CA LEU A 68 -15.24 -5.86 -2.00
C LEU A 68 -13.77 -5.92 -1.54
N LEU A 69 -13.05 -6.86 -2.13
CA LEU A 69 -11.61 -7.04 -1.97
C LEU A 69 -10.94 -7.00 -3.34
N ALA A 70 -9.86 -6.25 -3.48
CA ALA A 70 -9.05 -6.24 -4.68
C ALA A 70 -7.72 -6.96 -4.45
N THR A 71 -7.23 -7.65 -5.49
CA THR A 71 -5.90 -8.30 -5.49
C THR A 71 -5.21 -8.05 -6.83
N SER A 72 -3.92 -7.77 -6.80
CA SER A 72 -3.08 -7.63 -8.00
C SER A 72 -2.07 -8.75 -8.14
N THR A 73 -1.88 -9.21 -9.38
CA THR A 73 -0.83 -10.15 -9.81
C THR A 73 -0.47 -9.85 -11.27
N ASP A 74 -0.81 -10.76 -12.19
CA ASP A 74 -0.83 -10.59 -13.64
C ASP A 74 -1.93 -9.63 -14.12
N CYS A 75 -3.00 -9.49 -13.32
CA CYS A 75 -4.09 -8.56 -13.53
C CYS A 75 -4.72 -8.16 -12.19
N LEU A 76 -5.61 -7.18 -12.23
CA LEU A 76 -6.40 -6.76 -11.07
C LEU A 76 -7.68 -7.60 -11.00
N ARG A 77 -7.94 -8.23 -9.85
CA ARG A 77 -9.15 -9.00 -9.58
C ARG A 77 -9.96 -8.39 -8.46
N LEU A 78 -11.26 -8.35 -8.65
CA LEU A 78 -12.23 -7.91 -7.65
C LEU A 78 -13.00 -9.11 -7.14
N TRP A 79 -13.10 -9.22 -5.84
CA TRP A 79 -13.74 -10.30 -5.12
C TRP A 79 -14.86 -9.76 -4.24
N SER A 80 -15.98 -10.46 -4.20
CA SER A 80 -17.03 -10.24 -3.21
C SER A 80 -16.80 -11.14 -2.02
N VAL A 81 -16.71 -10.57 -0.84
CA VAL A 81 -16.46 -11.29 0.41
C VAL A 81 -17.74 -11.28 1.23
N GLY A 82 -18.54 -12.35 1.09
CA GLY A 82 -19.75 -12.58 1.85
C GLY A 82 -19.50 -13.29 3.17
N GLU A 83 -20.58 -13.71 3.84
CA GLU A 83 -20.51 -14.54 5.05
C GLU A 83 -20.32 -16.02 4.73
N GLU A 84 -20.84 -16.47 3.59
CA GLU A 84 -20.81 -17.87 3.16
C GLU A 84 -19.61 -18.22 2.27
N GLY A 85 -18.90 -17.22 1.76
CA GLY A 85 -17.76 -17.45 0.86
C GLY A 85 -17.25 -16.20 0.17
N ILE A 86 -16.35 -16.43 -0.77
CA ILE A 86 -15.73 -15.38 -1.59
C ILE A 86 -15.90 -15.74 -3.06
N ASP A 87 -16.46 -14.81 -3.84
CA ASP A 87 -16.71 -14.96 -5.25
C ASP A 87 -15.92 -13.94 -6.08
N LEU A 88 -15.40 -14.40 -7.23
CA LEU A 88 -14.76 -13.53 -8.19
C LEU A 88 -15.83 -12.68 -8.92
N LYS A 89 -15.79 -11.36 -8.73
CA LYS A 89 -16.72 -10.41 -9.38
C LYS A 89 -16.23 -9.95 -10.75
N ALA A 90 -14.95 -9.60 -10.84
CA ALA A 90 -14.38 -9.10 -12.09
C ALA A 90 -12.87 -9.39 -12.17
N THR A 91 -12.40 -9.54 -13.40
CA THR A 91 -10.99 -9.57 -13.74
C THR A 91 -10.72 -8.42 -14.72
N LEU A 92 -9.92 -7.46 -14.28
CA LEU A 92 -9.57 -6.27 -15.04
C LEU A 92 -8.16 -6.46 -15.60
N SER A 93 -8.10 -6.57 -16.92
CA SER A 93 -6.87 -6.76 -17.68
C SER A 93 -6.83 -5.77 -18.84
N ASN A 94 -5.70 -5.15 -19.05
CA ASN A 94 -5.48 -4.22 -20.17
C ASN A 94 -5.24 -4.96 -21.50
N ASN A 95 -5.35 -6.27 -21.50
CA ASN A 95 -5.02 -7.11 -22.63
C ASN A 95 -6.11 -7.10 -23.69
N ARG A 96 -5.99 -6.26 -24.70
CA ARG A 96 -6.89 -6.24 -25.87
C ARG A 96 -6.49 -7.21 -26.98
N SER A 97 -5.26 -7.75 -26.96
CA SER A 97 -4.76 -8.51 -28.13
C SER A 97 -3.54 -9.41 -27.91
N SER A 98 -2.97 -9.54 -26.74
CA SER A 98 -1.78 -10.39 -26.52
C SER A 98 -1.97 -11.40 -25.40
N GLU A 99 -1.33 -12.57 -25.53
CA GLU A 99 -1.31 -13.61 -24.50
C GLU A 99 -0.51 -13.18 -23.24
N PHE A 100 0.18 -12.04 -23.31
CA PHE A 100 1.03 -11.52 -22.24
C PHE A 100 0.47 -10.24 -21.62
N CYS A 101 0.11 -10.31 -20.35
CA CYS A 101 -0.12 -9.16 -19.47
C CYS A 101 1.15 -8.88 -18.66
N ALA A 102 1.61 -7.64 -18.65
CA ALA A 102 2.69 -7.26 -17.76
C ALA A 102 2.22 -7.33 -16.30
N PRO A 103 2.97 -7.97 -15.40
CA PRO A 103 2.61 -8.08 -14.00
C PRO A 103 2.39 -6.72 -13.33
N LEU A 104 1.36 -6.65 -12.52
CA LEU A 104 1.09 -5.50 -11.66
C LEU A 104 1.97 -5.58 -10.40
N THR A 105 2.69 -4.53 -10.12
CA THR A 105 3.55 -4.41 -8.94
C THR A 105 2.76 -3.97 -7.71
N SER A 106 1.81 -3.05 -7.91
CA SER A 106 0.98 -2.49 -6.84
C SER A 106 -0.30 -1.91 -7.40
N PHE A 107 -1.20 -1.51 -6.52
CA PHE A 107 -2.36 -0.69 -6.83
C PHE A 107 -2.78 0.12 -5.60
N ASP A 108 -3.55 1.19 -5.79
CA ASP A 108 -4.20 1.91 -4.71
C ASP A 108 -5.66 2.15 -5.07
N TRP A 109 -6.54 1.98 -4.09
CA TRP A 109 -7.96 2.23 -4.23
C TRP A 109 -8.25 3.68 -3.83
N ASN A 110 -8.90 4.44 -4.68
CA ASN A 110 -9.17 5.84 -4.40
C ASN A 110 -10.23 5.99 -3.28
N GLU A 111 -9.80 6.49 -2.12
CA GLU A 111 -10.71 6.69 -0.98
C GLU A 111 -11.73 7.81 -1.23
N ALA A 112 -11.39 8.80 -2.05
CA ALA A 112 -12.25 9.93 -2.36
C ALA A 112 -13.24 9.64 -3.52
N ASP A 113 -12.91 8.67 -4.38
CA ASP A 113 -13.79 8.13 -5.43
C ASP A 113 -13.62 6.61 -5.51
N PRO A 114 -14.36 5.84 -4.69
CA PRO A 114 -14.21 4.38 -4.61
C PRO A 114 -14.51 3.61 -5.90
N ARG A 115 -15.01 4.29 -6.94
CA ARG A 115 -15.20 3.72 -8.28
C ARG A 115 -13.90 3.59 -9.05
N ARG A 116 -12.79 4.12 -8.52
CA ARG A 116 -11.49 4.16 -9.19
C ARG A 116 -10.42 3.39 -8.44
N ILE A 117 -9.67 2.59 -9.20
CA ILE A 117 -8.40 1.99 -8.76
C ILE A 117 -7.31 2.43 -9.72
N GLY A 118 -6.14 2.79 -9.18
CA GLY A 118 -4.92 2.97 -9.95
C GLY A 118 -4.01 1.77 -9.78
N THR A 119 -3.46 1.23 -10.87
CA THR A 119 -2.49 0.14 -10.86
C THR A 119 -1.15 0.59 -11.40
N ALA A 120 -0.06 0.07 -10.84
CA ALA A 120 1.31 0.22 -11.30
C ALA A 120 1.81 -1.10 -11.91
N SER A 121 2.65 -1.04 -12.93
CA SER A 121 3.10 -2.21 -13.68
C SER A 121 4.59 -2.12 -14.01
N ILE A 122 5.22 -3.28 -14.24
CA ILE A 122 6.61 -3.37 -14.72
C ILE A 122 6.77 -2.86 -16.16
N ASP A 123 5.69 -2.68 -16.90
CA ASP A 123 5.70 -2.12 -18.27
C ASP A 123 5.81 -0.58 -18.30
N THR A 124 6.23 0.04 -17.20
CA THR A 124 6.41 1.49 -17.04
C THR A 124 5.12 2.30 -16.95
N THR A 125 3.96 1.64 -16.97
CA THR A 125 2.67 2.32 -16.99
C THR A 125 1.96 2.36 -15.63
N CYS A 126 1.13 3.40 -15.46
CA CYS A 126 0.05 3.43 -14.49
C CYS A 126 -1.28 3.41 -15.24
N THR A 127 -2.20 2.53 -14.80
CA THR A 127 -3.53 2.41 -15.39
C THR A 127 -4.60 2.74 -14.36
N ILE A 128 -5.51 3.63 -14.74
CA ILE A 128 -6.67 4.01 -13.93
C ILE A 128 -7.87 3.24 -14.45
N TRP A 129 -8.54 2.53 -13.56
CA TRP A 129 -9.71 1.69 -13.83
C TRP A 129 -10.98 2.35 -13.32
N ASP A 130 -12.04 2.29 -14.15
CA ASP A 130 -13.43 2.56 -13.76
C ASP A 130 -14.07 1.22 -13.37
N LEU A 131 -14.37 1.04 -12.10
CA LEU A 131 -14.89 -0.23 -11.56
C LEU A 131 -16.36 -0.47 -11.93
N GLU A 132 -17.15 0.59 -12.12
CA GLU A 132 -18.56 0.46 -12.53
C GLU A 132 -18.66 -0.05 -13.97
N LYS A 133 -17.83 0.50 -14.85
CA LYS A 133 -17.76 0.08 -16.25
C LYS A 133 -16.87 -1.14 -16.47
N GLN A 134 -16.03 -1.49 -15.48
CA GLN A 134 -15.02 -2.55 -15.59
C GLN A 134 -14.07 -2.35 -16.78
N THR A 135 -13.71 -1.10 -17.04
CA THR A 135 -12.85 -0.70 -18.16
C THR A 135 -11.71 0.20 -17.71
N VAL A 136 -10.69 0.30 -18.57
CA VAL A 136 -9.65 1.32 -18.44
C VAL A 136 -10.26 2.69 -18.69
N ASP A 137 -10.12 3.61 -17.74
CA ASP A 137 -10.39 5.04 -17.90
C ASP A 137 -9.20 5.75 -18.57
N THR A 138 -8.00 5.48 -18.06
CA THR A 138 -6.78 6.11 -18.55
C THR A 138 -5.59 5.18 -18.34
N GLN A 139 -4.68 5.11 -19.31
CA GLN A 139 -3.35 4.50 -19.14
C GLN A 139 -2.29 5.54 -19.50
N LEU A 140 -1.32 5.71 -18.62
CA LEU A 140 -0.22 6.66 -18.74
C LEU A 140 1.11 5.91 -18.76
N ILE A 141 2.01 6.27 -19.68
CA ILE A 141 3.43 5.93 -19.55
C ILE A 141 3.97 6.83 -18.44
N ALA A 142 4.13 6.26 -17.26
CA ALA A 142 4.37 7.04 -16.05
C ALA A 142 5.87 7.30 -15.83
N HIS A 143 6.71 6.33 -16.17
CA HIS A 143 8.14 6.36 -15.86
C HIS A 143 8.98 5.79 -17.02
N ASP A 144 10.29 5.90 -16.90
CA ASP A 144 11.24 5.38 -17.86
C ASP A 144 11.68 3.93 -17.56
N LYS A 145 11.35 3.44 -16.34
CA LYS A 145 11.59 2.08 -15.86
C LYS A 145 10.34 1.55 -15.15
N GLU A 146 10.43 0.34 -14.58
CA GLU A 146 9.35 -0.34 -13.87
C GLU A 146 8.75 0.55 -12.78
N VAL A 147 7.43 0.60 -12.70
CA VAL A 147 6.71 1.30 -11.64
C VAL A 147 6.47 0.33 -10.50
N TYR A 148 6.93 0.66 -9.30
CA TYR A 148 6.84 -0.26 -8.16
C TYR A 148 5.66 0.01 -7.23
N ASP A 149 5.23 1.26 -7.07
CA ASP A 149 4.09 1.58 -6.23
C ASP A 149 3.32 2.81 -6.75
N ILE A 150 2.06 2.92 -6.32
CA ILE A 150 1.14 4.01 -6.67
C ILE A 150 0.31 4.37 -5.44
N ALA A 151 0.03 5.66 -5.24
CA ALA A 151 -0.80 6.15 -4.14
C ALA A 151 -1.67 7.34 -4.59
N TRP A 152 -2.95 7.34 -4.24
CA TRP A 152 -3.86 8.45 -4.48
C TRP A 152 -3.66 9.58 -3.45
N GLY A 153 -3.63 10.81 -3.94
CA GLY A 153 -3.61 12.03 -3.12
C GLY A 153 -4.96 12.75 -3.07
N GLY A 154 -5.94 12.32 -3.87
CA GLY A 154 -7.27 12.92 -3.97
C GLY A 154 -8.09 12.33 -5.10
N VAL A 155 -9.20 12.98 -5.48
CA VAL A 155 -10.15 12.45 -6.49
C VAL A 155 -9.51 12.19 -7.86
N GLY A 156 -8.60 13.05 -8.30
CA GLY A 156 -7.99 12.93 -9.63
C GLY A 156 -6.47 13.08 -9.61
N VAL A 157 -5.84 13.02 -8.43
CA VAL A 157 -4.39 13.19 -8.29
C VAL A 157 -3.80 11.95 -7.65
N PHE A 158 -2.74 11.40 -8.25
CA PHE A 158 -1.99 10.28 -7.71
C PHE A 158 -0.48 10.47 -7.92
N ALA A 159 0.31 9.73 -7.19
CA ALA A 159 1.75 9.65 -7.39
C ALA A 159 2.17 8.20 -7.61
N SER A 160 3.31 8.03 -8.27
CA SER A 160 3.97 6.74 -8.45
C SER A 160 5.47 6.84 -8.21
N VAL A 161 6.06 5.70 -7.91
CA VAL A 161 7.51 5.52 -7.71
C VAL A 161 8.03 4.39 -8.58
N SER A 162 9.28 4.51 -9.00
CA SER A 162 9.83 3.66 -10.04
C SER A 162 11.28 3.26 -9.77
N ALA A 163 11.73 2.27 -10.53
CA ALA A 163 13.11 1.89 -10.68
C ALA A 163 13.99 2.99 -11.33
N ASP A 164 13.38 4.02 -11.94
CA ASP A 164 14.09 5.19 -12.44
C ASP A 164 14.54 6.14 -11.31
N GLY A 165 14.17 5.85 -10.07
CA GLY A 165 14.56 6.62 -8.88
C GLY A 165 13.72 7.89 -8.66
N SER A 166 12.63 8.08 -9.39
CA SER A 166 11.79 9.28 -9.26
C SER A 166 10.45 9.01 -8.58
N VAL A 167 9.94 10.05 -7.91
CA VAL A 167 8.54 10.18 -7.49
C VAL A 167 7.87 11.16 -8.43
N ARG A 168 6.85 10.73 -9.15
CA ARG A 168 6.09 11.58 -10.09
C ARG A 168 4.64 11.70 -9.64
N VAL A 169 4.11 12.92 -9.71
CA VAL A 169 2.71 13.23 -9.41
C VAL A 169 1.97 13.51 -10.72
N PHE A 170 0.79 12.94 -10.84
CA PHE A 170 -0.10 13.04 -12.00
C PHE A 170 -1.44 13.63 -11.59
N ASP A 171 -1.96 14.52 -12.44
CA ASP A 171 -3.31 15.06 -12.35
C ASP A 171 -4.12 14.56 -13.56
N LEU A 172 -5.20 13.84 -13.33
CA LEU A 172 -6.04 13.30 -14.43
C LEU A 172 -6.73 14.38 -15.26
N ARG A 173 -6.68 15.64 -14.85
CA ARG A 173 -7.13 16.79 -15.65
C ARG A 173 -6.11 17.19 -16.71
N ASP A 174 -4.84 16.87 -16.47
CA ASP A 174 -3.72 17.08 -17.41
C ASP A 174 -2.95 15.75 -17.56
N LYS A 175 -3.38 14.94 -18.51
CA LYS A 175 -2.85 13.59 -18.72
C LYS A 175 -1.53 13.56 -19.51
N GLU A 176 -1.12 14.70 -20.05
CA GLU A 176 0.10 14.82 -20.87
C GLU A 176 1.34 15.13 -20.02
N HIS A 177 1.14 15.69 -18.83
CA HIS A 177 2.24 16.12 -17.98
C HIS A 177 2.22 15.44 -16.61
N SER A 178 3.43 15.24 -16.07
CA SER A 178 3.64 14.84 -14.68
C SER A 178 4.62 15.79 -14.02
N THR A 179 4.56 15.89 -12.70
CA THR A 179 5.51 16.68 -11.91
C THR A 179 6.44 15.76 -11.15
N ILE A 180 7.75 15.88 -11.37
CA ILE A 180 8.75 15.18 -10.58
C ILE A 180 8.85 15.88 -9.21
N ILE A 181 8.54 15.15 -8.14
CA ILE A 181 8.59 15.66 -6.76
C ILE A 181 9.91 15.32 -6.10
N TYR A 182 10.52 14.21 -6.51
CA TYR A 182 11.78 13.76 -5.94
C TYR A 182 12.52 12.86 -6.93
N GLU A 183 13.85 12.97 -6.90
CA GLU A 183 14.75 12.03 -7.57
C GLU A 183 15.79 11.56 -6.57
N ALA A 184 16.09 10.28 -6.58
CA ALA A 184 17.09 9.69 -5.71
C ALA A 184 18.48 10.31 -6.00
N PRO A 185 19.25 10.70 -4.97
CA PRO A 185 20.54 11.36 -5.17
C PRO A 185 21.59 10.52 -5.89
N GLN A 186 21.48 9.21 -5.76
CA GLN A 186 22.37 8.25 -6.43
C GLN A 186 21.67 7.71 -7.68
N PRO A 187 22.33 7.76 -8.84
CA PRO A 187 21.82 7.16 -10.06
C PRO A 187 21.45 5.68 -9.83
N GLU A 188 20.36 5.25 -10.44
CA GLU A 188 19.88 3.85 -10.39
C GLU A 188 19.32 3.36 -9.03
N THR A 189 19.19 4.23 -8.02
CA THR A 189 18.51 3.85 -6.78
C THR A 189 17.01 3.82 -6.99
N SER A 190 16.44 2.62 -7.02
CA SER A 190 15.00 2.42 -7.19
C SER A 190 14.21 2.87 -5.96
N LEU A 191 13.01 3.38 -6.18
CA LEU A 191 12.02 3.65 -5.14
C LEU A 191 10.96 2.55 -5.15
N VAL A 192 10.74 1.91 -4.00
CA VAL A 192 9.95 0.66 -3.94
C VAL A 192 8.62 0.76 -3.22
N ARG A 193 8.44 1.77 -2.37
CA ARG A 193 7.18 1.99 -1.63
C ARG A 193 6.83 3.46 -1.63
N LEU A 194 5.51 3.71 -1.67
CA LEU A 194 4.96 5.05 -1.62
C LEU A 194 3.75 5.07 -0.69
N GLY A 195 3.70 6.01 0.24
CA GLY A 195 2.54 6.29 1.04
C GLY A 195 2.18 7.76 0.94
N TRP A 196 0.95 8.06 0.54
CA TRP A 196 0.42 9.42 0.57
C TRP A 196 -0.36 9.65 1.86
N ASN A 197 -0.05 10.71 2.58
CA ASN A 197 -0.76 11.06 3.81
C ASN A 197 -2.19 11.50 3.48
N LYS A 198 -3.18 10.71 3.91
CA LYS A 198 -4.59 10.98 3.61
C LYS A 198 -5.19 12.08 4.50
N GLN A 199 -4.56 12.38 5.64
CA GLN A 199 -5.00 13.45 6.55
C GLN A 199 -4.41 14.81 6.17
N ASP A 200 -3.21 14.82 5.61
CA ASP A 200 -2.57 16.01 5.07
C ASP A 200 -1.94 15.69 3.71
N PRO A 201 -2.69 15.90 2.62
CA PRO A 201 -2.23 15.53 1.28
C PRO A 201 -1.04 16.33 0.74
N ARG A 202 -0.49 17.25 1.53
CA ARG A 202 0.79 17.90 1.22
C ARG A 202 1.98 16.96 1.35
N TYR A 203 1.84 15.91 2.16
CA TYR A 203 2.96 15.02 2.51
C TYR A 203 2.80 13.63 1.94
N MET A 204 3.92 13.07 1.53
CA MET A 204 4.07 11.67 1.15
C MET A 204 5.39 11.13 1.69
N ALA A 205 5.51 9.82 1.75
CA ALA A 205 6.74 9.16 2.15
C ALA A 205 7.09 8.04 1.17
N THR A 206 8.38 7.87 0.90
CA THR A 206 8.90 6.85 0.00
C THR A 206 10.07 6.09 0.62
N VAL A 207 10.23 4.85 0.20
CA VAL A 207 11.34 3.97 0.60
C VAL A 207 12.23 3.71 -0.60
N LEU A 208 13.53 3.86 -0.40
CA LEU A 208 14.55 3.51 -1.37
C LEU A 208 14.86 2.01 -1.26
N MET A 209 15.10 1.36 -2.39
CA MET A 209 15.52 -0.05 -2.43
C MET A 209 16.87 -0.21 -1.68
N ASP A 210 17.00 -1.31 -0.94
CA ASP A 210 18.19 -1.67 -0.16
C ASP A 210 18.66 -0.57 0.82
N SER A 211 17.71 0.20 1.35
CA SER A 211 17.99 1.32 2.24
C SER A 211 17.26 1.21 3.57
N SER A 212 17.94 1.64 4.62
CA SER A 212 17.36 1.77 5.97
C SER A 212 16.64 3.12 6.18
N ARG A 213 16.50 3.93 5.11
CA ARG A 213 15.93 5.29 5.18
C ARG A 213 14.55 5.37 4.57
N VAL A 214 13.70 6.16 5.20
CA VAL A 214 12.43 6.61 4.63
C VAL A 214 12.51 8.11 4.40
N VAL A 215 12.13 8.54 3.20
CA VAL A 215 12.17 9.95 2.79
C VAL A 215 10.76 10.50 2.86
N VAL A 216 10.58 11.60 3.58
CA VAL A 216 9.30 12.34 3.66
C VAL A 216 9.39 13.57 2.75
N LEU A 217 8.39 13.73 1.90
CA LEU A 217 8.32 14.76 0.87
C LEU A 217 7.13 15.67 1.09
N ASP A 218 7.31 16.96 0.78
CA ASP A 218 6.22 17.94 0.67
C ASP A 218 6.02 18.30 -0.81
N ILE A 219 4.85 18.05 -1.36
CA ILE A 219 4.55 18.30 -2.78
C ILE A 219 4.69 19.75 -3.20
N ARG A 220 4.67 20.68 -2.25
CA ARG A 220 4.84 22.13 -2.51
C ARG A 220 6.30 22.54 -2.69
N PHE A 221 7.22 21.73 -2.19
CA PHE A 221 8.65 21.96 -2.23
C PHE A 221 9.35 20.75 -2.90
N PRO A 222 9.21 20.61 -4.22
CA PRO A 222 9.80 19.49 -4.94
C PRO A 222 11.31 19.49 -4.83
N THR A 223 11.90 18.31 -5.01
CA THR A 223 13.34 17.99 -5.00
C THR A 223 14.02 17.87 -3.65
N LEU A 224 13.50 18.50 -2.61
CA LEU A 224 14.11 18.44 -1.27
C LEU A 224 13.22 17.67 -0.29
N PRO A 225 13.74 16.62 0.38
CA PRO A 225 13.06 15.98 1.49
C PRO A 225 12.81 16.97 2.63
N VAL A 226 11.63 16.90 3.25
CA VAL A 226 11.34 17.67 4.50
C VAL A 226 11.82 16.93 5.73
N ALA A 227 11.95 15.61 5.66
CA ALA A 227 12.54 14.79 6.71
C ALA A 227 13.09 13.47 6.13
N GLU A 228 14.10 12.93 6.81
CA GLU A 228 14.59 11.57 6.59
C GLU A 228 14.55 10.79 7.90
N LEU A 229 13.89 9.63 7.88
CA LEU A 229 13.75 8.75 9.03
C LEU A 229 14.86 7.68 8.95
N GLN A 230 15.87 7.80 9.83
CA GLN A 230 17.12 7.02 9.74
C GLN A 230 17.44 6.33 11.07
N ARG A 231 16.60 5.41 11.53
CA ARG A 231 16.84 4.62 12.76
C ARG A 231 16.76 3.12 12.54
N HIS A 232 16.22 2.68 11.39
CA HIS A 232 16.34 1.28 11.02
C HIS A 232 17.79 0.89 10.77
N GLN A 233 18.16 -0.34 11.16
CA GLN A 233 19.52 -0.87 11.03
C GLN A 233 19.67 -1.76 9.78
N ALA A 234 18.57 -2.06 9.09
CA ALA A 234 18.52 -2.82 7.85
C ALA A 234 17.45 -2.22 6.92
N CYS A 235 17.15 -2.88 5.79
CA CYS A 235 16.24 -2.38 4.78
C CYS A 235 14.83 -2.18 5.32
N VAL A 236 14.19 -1.07 4.92
CA VAL A 236 12.78 -0.81 5.23
C VAL A 236 11.91 -1.46 4.15
N ASN A 237 10.95 -2.29 4.57
CA ASN A 237 10.06 -3.03 3.67
C ASN A 237 8.68 -2.38 3.53
N ALA A 238 8.21 -1.71 4.56
CA ALA A 238 6.86 -1.18 4.62
C ALA A 238 6.77 0.14 5.36
N LEU A 239 5.81 0.95 4.95
CA LEU A 239 5.41 2.18 5.64
C LEU A 239 3.87 2.32 5.60
N ALA A 240 3.31 2.96 6.61
CA ALA A 240 1.90 3.32 6.65
C ALA A 240 1.70 4.61 7.45
N TRP A 241 1.02 5.58 6.86
CA TRP A 241 0.55 6.75 7.57
C TRP A 241 -0.60 6.38 8.51
N ALA A 242 -0.66 7.04 9.66
CA ALA A 242 -1.79 6.90 10.55
C ALA A 242 -3.07 7.44 9.89
N PRO A 243 -4.15 6.66 9.82
CA PRO A 243 -5.34 7.06 9.07
C PRO A 243 -6.16 8.17 9.74
N HIS A 244 -5.77 8.61 10.92
CA HIS A 244 -6.48 9.62 11.73
C HIS A 244 -5.56 10.71 12.26
N SER A 245 -4.29 10.70 11.87
CA SER A 245 -3.30 11.69 12.28
C SER A 245 -2.45 12.15 11.09
N ALA A 246 -2.30 13.45 10.97
CA ALA A 246 -1.50 14.06 9.90
C ALA A 246 0.02 13.95 10.12
N CYS A 247 0.47 13.63 11.34
CA CYS A 247 1.88 13.68 11.72
C CYS A 247 2.47 12.34 12.13
N HIS A 248 1.69 11.24 12.14
CA HIS A 248 2.21 9.94 12.53
C HIS A 248 2.38 9.00 11.34
N ILE A 249 3.54 8.35 11.29
CA ILE A 249 3.86 7.32 10.31
C ILE A 249 4.47 6.11 11.03
N CYS A 250 4.18 4.91 10.55
CA CYS A 250 4.80 3.69 11.01
C CYS A 250 5.65 3.09 9.89
N THR A 251 6.82 2.56 10.24
CA THR A 251 7.76 1.91 9.31
C THR A 251 8.19 0.57 9.86
N ALA A 252 8.53 -0.37 9.00
CA ALA A 252 9.01 -1.69 9.42
C ALA A 252 10.04 -2.24 8.41
N GLY A 253 10.96 -3.06 8.88
CA GLY A 253 12.07 -3.55 8.06
C GLY A 253 12.70 -4.86 8.51
N ASP A 254 13.81 -5.18 7.85
CA ASP A 254 14.59 -6.40 8.04
C ASP A 254 15.35 -6.43 9.36
N ASP A 255 15.46 -5.29 10.05
CA ASP A 255 15.98 -5.20 11.41
C ASP A 255 15.03 -5.74 12.49
N SER A 256 13.96 -6.40 12.07
CA SER A 256 12.91 -6.95 12.94
C SER A 256 12.12 -5.91 13.73
N GLN A 257 12.22 -4.65 13.37
CA GLN A 257 11.54 -3.57 14.08
C GLN A 257 10.34 -3.00 13.32
N ALA A 258 9.32 -2.61 14.09
CA ALA A 258 8.29 -1.68 13.68
C ALA A 258 8.42 -0.41 14.51
N LEU A 259 8.59 0.74 13.85
CA LEU A 259 8.86 2.04 14.47
C LEU A 259 7.71 3.00 14.17
N ILE A 260 7.27 3.76 15.17
CA ILE A 260 6.29 4.83 14.99
C ILE A 260 6.98 6.17 15.19
N TRP A 261 6.70 7.10 14.30
CA TRP A 261 7.34 8.42 14.24
C TRP A 261 6.28 9.50 14.40
N ASP A 262 6.64 10.57 15.13
CA ASP A 262 5.89 11.82 15.19
C ASP A 262 6.61 12.89 14.35
N LEU A 263 5.99 13.29 13.27
CA LEU A 263 6.51 14.29 12.34
C LEU A 263 6.05 15.72 12.64
N SER A 264 5.43 15.97 13.78
CA SER A 264 4.91 17.30 14.14
C SER A 264 6.02 18.37 14.18
N SER A 265 7.24 17.97 14.49
CA SER A 265 8.43 18.84 14.54
C SER A 265 9.32 18.80 13.31
N MET A 266 8.92 18.14 12.21
CA MET A 266 9.78 17.93 11.03
C MET A 266 10.29 19.22 10.36
N ASN A 267 9.62 20.36 10.58
CA ASN A 267 10.03 21.65 10.04
C ASN A 267 11.06 22.40 10.92
N GLN A 268 11.49 21.80 12.03
CA GLN A 268 12.49 22.36 12.92
C GLN A 268 13.83 21.65 12.71
N PRO A 269 14.95 22.39 12.72
CA PRO A 269 16.27 21.76 12.72
C PRO A 269 16.42 20.88 13.98
N LEU A 270 16.56 19.57 13.80
CA LEU A 270 16.81 18.64 14.88
C LEU A 270 18.27 18.23 14.85
N ASP A 271 19.04 18.62 15.86
CA ASP A 271 20.39 18.13 16.07
C ASP A 271 20.34 16.61 16.34
N GLY A 272 20.92 15.80 15.44
CA GLY A 272 20.96 14.34 15.56
C GLY A 272 19.85 13.58 14.84
N GLY A 273 18.95 14.26 14.11
CA GLY A 273 17.86 13.64 13.34
C GLY A 273 16.63 13.32 14.20
N MET A 274 15.65 12.68 13.58
CA MET A 274 14.37 12.34 14.22
C MET A 274 14.44 10.94 14.85
N ASP A 275 13.92 10.81 16.08
CA ASP A 275 13.81 9.53 16.79
C ASP A 275 12.36 9.02 16.74
N PRO A 276 12.15 7.69 16.64
CA PRO A 276 10.82 7.11 16.76
C PRO A 276 10.28 7.29 18.20
N ILE A 277 8.98 7.53 18.29
CA ILE A 277 8.30 7.62 19.60
C ILE A 277 7.98 6.26 20.20
N LEU A 278 7.81 5.24 19.36
CA LEU A 278 7.60 3.85 19.77
C LEU A 278 8.40 2.91 18.87
N ALA A 279 8.90 1.84 19.47
CA ALA A 279 9.60 0.76 18.79
C ALA A 279 9.10 -0.59 19.29
N TYR A 280 8.81 -1.50 18.36
CA TYR A 280 8.45 -2.88 18.64
C TYR A 280 9.41 -3.82 17.91
N ASN A 281 9.98 -4.79 18.63
CA ASN A 281 10.84 -5.82 18.05
C ASN A 281 10.04 -7.11 17.86
N ALA A 282 9.86 -7.53 16.61
CA ALA A 282 9.12 -8.75 16.24
C ALA A 282 9.97 -10.03 16.38
N GLY A 283 11.29 -9.90 16.51
CA GLY A 283 12.23 -11.01 16.58
C GLY A 283 12.51 -11.69 15.24
N SER A 284 11.96 -11.18 14.14
CA SER A 284 12.21 -11.59 12.76
C SER A 284 11.88 -10.42 11.81
N GLU A 285 12.43 -10.45 10.61
CA GLU A 285 12.21 -9.46 9.55
C GLU A 285 10.72 -9.19 9.33
N VAL A 286 10.33 -7.92 9.38
CA VAL A 286 8.94 -7.50 9.17
C VAL A 286 8.74 -7.17 7.70
N CYS A 287 7.97 -8.01 7.01
CA CYS A 287 7.76 -7.90 5.57
C CYS A 287 6.67 -6.88 5.21
N GLN A 288 5.64 -6.75 6.05
CA GLN A 288 4.52 -5.83 5.83
C GLN A 288 3.96 -5.28 7.12
N LEU A 289 3.41 -4.08 6.98
CA LEU A 289 2.74 -3.40 8.07
C LEU A 289 1.55 -2.59 7.51
N GLN A 290 0.47 -2.51 8.31
CA GLN A 290 -0.71 -1.72 7.96
C GLN A 290 -1.36 -1.15 9.21
N TRP A 291 -1.68 0.13 9.17
CA TRP A 291 -2.48 0.79 10.20
C TRP A 291 -3.98 0.56 9.93
N SER A 292 -4.75 0.30 10.98
CA SER A 292 -6.19 0.08 10.81
C SER A 292 -6.95 1.40 10.65
N SER A 293 -7.72 1.54 9.58
CA SER A 293 -8.56 2.73 9.35
C SER A 293 -9.83 2.75 10.21
N THR A 294 -10.26 1.59 10.73
CA THR A 294 -11.46 1.46 11.58
C THR A 294 -11.13 1.34 13.06
N GLN A 295 -9.90 1.00 13.38
CA GLN A 295 -9.37 0.80 14.73
C GLN A 295 -8.07 1.60 14.87
N PRO A 296 -8.15 2.93 15.10
CA PRO A 296 -6.99 3.82 14.97
C PRO A 296 -5.81 3.50 15.89
N ASP A 297 -6.06 2.81 17.00
CA ASP A 297 -5.03 2.40 17.96
C ASP A 297 -4.33 1.09 17.58
N TRP A 298 -4.60 0.55 16.37
CA TRP A 298 -4.09 -0.77 16.01
C TRP A 298 -3.31 -0.77 14.70
N VAL A 299 -2.15 -1.41 14.77
CA VAL A 299 -1.27 -1.69 13.62
C VAL A 299 -1.13 -3.20 13.47
N ALA A 300 -1.27 -3.71 12.26
CA ALA A 300 -0.97 -5.10 11.94
C ALA A 300 0.41 -5.20 11.31
N ILE A 301 1.18 -6.21 11.69
CA ILE A 301 2.47 -6.56 11.11
C ILE A 301 2.49 -8.03 10.69
N VAL A 302 3.24 -8.31 9.63
CA VAL A 302 3.49 -9.67 9.15
C VAL A 302 4.99 -9.91 9.13
N PHE A 303 5.41 -10.98 9.78
CA PHE A 303 6.80 -11.41 9.84
C PHE A 303 6.88 -12.94 9.85
N ALA A 304 7.86 -13.50 9.16
CA ALA A 304 7.96 -14.94 8.94
C ALA A 304 6.61 -15.53 8.46
N ASN A 305 5.99 -16.39 9.23
CA ASN A 305 4.66 -16.98 8.96
C ASN A 305 3.59 -16.53 9.97
N LYS A 306 3.79 -15.36 10.60
CA LYS A 306 2.93 -14.84 11.67
C LYS A 306 2.26 -13.53 11.26
N LEU A 307 1.00 -13.39 11.66
CA LEU A 307 0.25 -12.14 11.68
C LEU A 307 0.09 -11.71 13.14
N GLN A 308 0.46 -10.49 13.44
CA GLN A 308 0.31 -9.92 14.76
C GLN A 308 -0.30 -8.52 14.67
N ILE A 309 -1.14 -8.18 15.64
CA ILE A 309 -1.63 -6.81 15.81
C ILE A 309 -1.04 -6.21 17.08
N LEU A 310 -0.69 -4.94 16.98
CA LEU A 310 -0.10 -4.14 18.03
C LEU A 310 -1.05 -3.01 18.37
N ARG A 311 -1.23 -2.76 19.67
CA ARG A 311 -1.92 -1.55 20.14
C ARG A 311 -0.90 -0.46 20.34
N VAL A 312 -1.12 0.68 19.73
CA VAL A 312 -0.24 1.85 19.73
C VAL A 312 -0.88 3.02 20.43
#